data_c0df059304038c1f4cf0e34d4f0c88f8
#
_entry.id   c0df059304038c1f4cf0e34d4f0c88f8
#
_cell.length_a   1.000
_cell.length_b   1.000
_cell.length_c   1.000
_cell.angle_alpha   90.00
_cell.angle_beta   90.00
_cell.angle_gamma   90.00
#
_symmetry.space_group_name_H-M   'P 1'
#
loop_
_entity.id
_entity.type
_entity.pdbx_description
1 polymer ?
#
loop_
_entity_poly.entity_id
_entity_poly.type
_entity_poly.pdbx_seq_one_letter_code
_entity_poly.pdbx_strand_id
1 'polypeptide(L)'
;MSRAGAGQSGSFALSLAAFAAQANEAIDASVREIIIEVGNSLIKMSPVGNPEIWAQNAVATQYNKAVDEHNSALRSDPQNLNKAGPLKPGRKLHDGMDIAAPAGYVGGRFRGNWMFNIGTPDSTTTEEVDPSGVKSMARIVGGAIEFKAGDTCFITNSLGYAIPLEFGHSNQAPGGMVRVTVARFQQIVLEAIRNNQI
;
A
#
# COMPACT_ATOMS: atom_id res chain seq x y z
N MET A 1 -22.82 63.27 -24.45
CA MET A 1 -23.12 61.81 -24.54
C MET A 1 -21.89 61.02 -24.09
N SER A 2 -21.89 60.61 -22.84
CA SER A 2 -20.81 59.82 -22.26
C SER A 2 -21.24 58.37 -22.18
N ARG A 3 -20.56 57.50 -22.87
CA ARG A 3 -20.91 56.09 -22.95
C ARG A 3 -20.05 55.30 -21.95
N ALA A 4 -20.69 54.81 -20.93
CA ALA A 4 -20.10 53.89 -19.95
C ALA A 4 -19.72 52.58 -20.62
N GLY A 5 -18.43 52.32 -20.75
CA GLY A 5 -17.83 51.06 -21.24
C GLY A 5 -17.12 50.26 -20.19
N ALA A 6 -17.59 50.32 -18.91
CA ALA A 6 -16.85 49.69 -17.81
C ALA A 6 -17.39 48.33 -17.35
N GLY A 7 -18.45 47.79 -17.99
CA GLY A 7 -19.13 46.59 -17.48
C GLY A 7 -18.61 45.23 -17.99
N GLN A 8 -17.95 45.17 -19.17
CA GLN A 8 -17.60 43.90 -19.79
C GLN A 8 -16.19 43.38 -19.43
N SER A 9 -15.23 44.25 -19.17
CA SER A 9 -13.86 43.82 -18.81
C SER A 9 -13.78 43.22 -17.39
N GLY A 10 -14.60 43.70 -16.44
CA GLY A 10 -14.67 43.14 -15.09
C GLY A 10 -15.26 41.73 -15.05
N SER A 11 -16.29 41.46 -15.83
CA SER A 11 -16.93 40.14 -15.94
C SER A 11 -15.98 39.09 -16.56
N PHE A 12 -15.23 39.46 -17.61
CA PHE A 12 -14.25 38.58 -18.23
C PHE A 12 -13.09 38.27 -17.26
N ALA A 13 -12.56 39.25 -16.57
CA ALA A 13 -11.49 39.04 -15.60
C ALA A 13 -11.92 38.12 -14.45
N LEU A 14 -13.16 38.25 -13.94
CA LEU A 14 -13.72 37.34 -12.93
C LEU A 14 -13.89 35.92 -13.46
N SER A 15 -14.38 35.75 -14.68
CA SER A 15 -14.52 34.41 -15.30
C SER A 15 -13.17 33.75 -15.52
N LEU A 16 -12.15 34.50 -15.93
CA LEU A 16 -10.78 34.01 -16.10
C LEU A 16 -10.17 33.62 -14.75
N ALA A 17 -10.36 34.38 -13.70
CA ALA A 17 -9.89 34.07 -12.35
C ALA A 17 -10.58 32.84 -11.79
N ALA A 18 -11.88 32.66 -11.99
CA ALA A 18 -12.63 31.49 -11.58
C ALA A 18 -12.15 30.22 -12.33
N PHE A 19 -11.92 30.31 -13.63
CA PHE A 19 -11.36 29.22 -14.42
C PHE A 19 -9.95 28.84 -13.95
N ALA A 20 -9.08 29.81 -13.69
CA ALA A 20 -7.73 29.56 -13.18
C ALA A 20 -7.76 28.89 -11.79
N ALA A 21 -8.66 29.31 -10.90
CA ALA A 21 -8.84 28.68 -9.60
C ALA A 21 -9.28 27.21 -9.74
N GLN A 22 -10.28 26.93 -10.58
CA GLN A 22 -10.76 25.59 -10.83
C GLN A 22 -9.69 24.69 -11.48
N ALA A 23 -8.90 25.21 -12.41
CA ALA A 23 -7.80 24.48 -13.01
C ALA A 23 -6.71 24.12 -11.97
N ASN A 24 -6.38 25.05 -11.07
CA ASN A 24 -5.43 24.78 -9.99
C ASN A 24 -5.94 23.70 -9.02
N GLU A 25 -7.22 23.73 -8.65
CA GLU A 25 -7.83 22.71 -7.80
C GLU A 25 -7.77 21.32 -8.45
N ALA A 26 -8.03 21.20 -9.76
CA ALA A 26 -7.94 19.94 -10.49
C ALA A 26 -6.49 19.43 -10.57
N ILE A 27 -5.52 20.30 -10.76
CA ILE A 27 -4.09 19.95 -10.74
C ILE A 27 -3.70 19.43 -9.35
N ASP A 28 -4.05 20.17 -8.28
CA ASP A 28 -3.77 19.74 -6.91
C ASP A 28 -4.41 18.39 -6.58
N ALA A 29 -5.65 18.15 -7.00
CA ALA A 29 -6.34 16.88 -6.82
C ALA A 29 -5.63 15.74 -7.56
N SER A 30 -5.26 15.96 -8.82
CA SER A 30 -4.53 14.97 -9.62
C SER A 30 -3.18 14.61 -8.99
N VAL A 31 -2.41 15.59 -8.52
CA VAL A 31 -1.11 15.33 -7.91
C VAL A 31 -1.26 14.60 -6.58
N ARG A 32 -2.25 14.94 -5.76
CA ARG A 32 -2.54 14.20 -4.52
C ARG A 32 -2.89 12.75 -4.80
N GLU A 33 -3.72 12.48 -5.80
CA GLU A 33 -4.05 11.12 -6.22
C GLU A 33 -2.81 10.36 -6.69
N ILE A 34 -1.92 10.98 -7.47
CA ILE A 34 -0.64 10.38 -7.89
C ILE A 34 0.21 9.99 -6.66
N ILE A 35 0.37 10.89 -5.69
CA ILE A 35 1.12 10.63 -4.46
C ILE A 35 0.52 9.43 -3.71
N ILE A 36 -0.79 9.40 -3.55
CA ILE A 36 -1.53 8.34 -2.86
C ILE A 36 -1.35 6.99 -3.58
N GLU A 37 -1.47 6.95 -4.91
CA GLU A 37 -1.33 5.72 -5.68
C GLU A 37 0.13 5.22 -5.73
N VAL A 38 1.11 6.11 -5.79
CA VAL A 38 2.53 5.75 -5.64
C VAL A 38 2.76 5.12 -4.27
N GLY A 39 2.29 5.77 -3.20
CA GLY A 39 2.39 5.24 -1.84
C GLY A 39 1.71 3.88 -1.66
N ASN A 40 0.50 3.73 -2.19
CA ASN A 40 -0.27 2.50 -2.19
C ASN A 40 0.48 1.36 -2.91
N SER A 41 1.08 1.66 -4.07
CA SER A 41 1.89 0.72 -4.84
C SER A 41 3.10 0.24 -4.02
N LEU A 42 3.87 1.16 -3.41
CA LEU A 42 5.03 0.84 -2.57
C LEU A 42 4.65 -0.02 -1.37
N ILE A 43 3.61 0.38 -0.63
CA ILE A 43 3.15 -0.31 0.58
C ILE A 43 2.62 -1.71 0.25
N LYS A 44 1.79 -1.87 -0.77
CA LYS A 44 1.21 -3.18 -1.14
C LYS A 44 2.27 -4.18 -1.58
N MET A 45 3.28 -3.74 -2.32
CA MET A 45 4.37 -4.61 -2.76
C MET A 45 5.43 -4.85 -1.68
N SER A 46 5.40 -4.11 -0.58
CA SER A 46 6.37 -4.25 0.50
C SER A 46 6.25 -5.61 1.18
N PRO A 47 7.35 -6.36 1.31
CA PRO A 47 7.37 -7.65 1.99
C PRO A 47 6.93 -7.55 3.44
N VAL A 48 6.17 -8.54 3.89
CA VAL A 48 5.83 -8.73 5.29
C VAL A 48 6.45 -10.02 5.78
N GLY A 49 7.28 -9.94 6.81
CA GLY A 49 7.90 -11.12 7.39
C GLY A 49 6.85 -12.12 7.85
N ASN A 50 6.94 -13.34 7.34
CA ASN A 50 6.08 -14.46 7.70
C ASN A 50 6.99 -15.67 8.02
N PRO A 51 7.01 -16.14 9.28
CA PRO A 51 7.83 -17.30 9.67
C PRO A 51 7.55 -18.55 8.86
N GLU A 52 6.34 -18.76 8.38
CA GLU A 52 5.97 -19.93 7.58
C GLU A 52 6.76 -20.06 6.27
N ILE A 53 7.20 -18.95 5.69
CA ILE A 53 7.98 -18.96 4.45
C ILE A 53 9.50 -18.99 4.68
N TRP A 54 9.94 -19.03 5.93
CA TRP A 54 11.37 -19.11 6.23
C TRP A 54 11.91 -20.51 5.91
N ALA A 55 13.12 -20.56 5.35
CA ALA A 55 13.74 -21.83 4.93
C ALA A 55 13.81 -22.87 6.08
N GLN A 56 14.08 -22.41 7.31
CA GLN A 56 14.12 -23.27 8.49
C GLN A 56 12.78 -23.93 8.83
N ASN A 57 11.67 -23.35 8.39
CA ASN A 57 10.31 -23.83 8.65
C ASN A 57 9.70 -24.57 7.45
N ALA A 58 10.43 -24.76 6.36
CA ALA A 58 9.89 -25.30 5.12
C ALA A 58 9.22 -26.68 5.32
N VAL A 59 9.83 -27.58 6.11
CA VAL A 59 9.27 -28.89 6.41
C VAL A 59 8.00 -28.78 7.25
N ALA A 60 8.03 -27.96 8.31
CA ALA A 60 6.88 -27.75 9.19
C ALA A 60 5.71 -27.14 8.41
N THR A 61 5.98 -26.13 7.58
CA THR A 61 4.96 -25.48 6.74
C THR A 61 4.34 -26.47 5.74
N GLN A 62 5.15 -27.28 5.07
CA GLN A 62 4.65 -28.28 4.13
C GLN A 62 3.80 -29.35 4.83
N TYR A 63 4.24 -29.80 5.99
CA TYR A 63 3.48 -30.78 6.80
C TYR A 63 2.13 -30.20 7.25
N ASN A 64 2.13 -28.99 7.83
CA ASN A 64 0.92 -28.33 8.29
C ASN A 64 -0.07 -28.10 7.15
N LYS A 65 0.42 -27.72 5.98
CA LYS A 65 -0.40 -27.60 4.77
C LYS A 65 -1.05 -28.94 4.37
N ALA A 66 -0.32 -30.03 4.42
CA ALA A 66 -0.87 -31.34 4.12
C ALA A 66 -1.96 -31.77 5.13
N VAL A 67 -1.77 -31.45 6.43
CA VAL A 67 -2.79 -31.67 7.46
C VAL A 67 -4.04 -30.84 7.20
N ASP A 68 -3.90 -29.57 6.83
CA ASP A 68 -5.02 -28.68 6.51
C ASP A 68 -5.77 -29.12 5.24
N GLU A 69 -5.05 -29.54 4.21
CA GLU A 69 -5.63 -30.10 2.98
C GLU A 69 -6.42 -31.37 3.28
N HIS A 70 -5.88 -32.29 4.09
CA HIS A 70 -6.58 -33.49 4.53
C HIS A 70 -7.87 -33.15 5.31
N ASN A 71 -7.77 -32.24 6.30
CA ASN A 71 -8.93 -31.81 7.05
C ASN A 71 -9.98 -31.11 6.18
N SER A 72 -9.54 -30.39 5.16
CA SER A 72 -10.43 -29.72 4.19
C SER A 72 -11.14 -30.73 3.29
N ALA A 73 -10.41 -31.77 2.83
CA ALA A 73 -11.00 -32.86 2.06
C ALA A 73 -12.05 -33.63 2.88
N LEU A 74 -11.80 -33.88 4.17
CA LEU A 74 -12.80 -34.48 5.06
C LEU A 74 -14.07 -33.65 5.20
N ARG A 75 -13.95 -32.31 5.23
CA ARG A 75 -15.11 -31.40 5.30
C ARG A 75 -15.94 -31.38 4.03
N SER A 76 -15.37 -31.75 2.89
CA SER A 76 -16.09 -31.80 1.61
C SER A 76 -17.13 -32.93 1.56
N ASP A 77 -16.99 -33.94 2.42
CA ASP A 77 -17.96 -35.05 2.53
C ASP A 77 -18.92 -34.81 3.70
N PRO A 78 -20.24 -34.64 3.44
CA PRO A 78 -21.25 -34.43 4.48
C PRO A 78 -21.32 -35.55 5.52
N GLN A 79 -20.89 -36.77 5.17
CA GLN A 79 -20.88 -37.90 6.11
C GLN A 79 -19.87 -37.69 7.25
N ASN A 80 -18.85 -36.87 7.06
CA ASN A 80 -17.87 -36.54 8.06
C ASN A 80 -18.28 -35.39 8.99
N LEU A 81 -19.37 -34.70 8.68
CA LEU A 81 -19.84 -33.56 9.44
C LEU A 81 -20.87 -33.97 10.49
N ASN A 82 -20.90 -33.22 11.60
CA ASN A 82 -21.99 -33.29 12.54
C ASN A 82 -23.12 -32.34 12.07
N LYS A 83 -24.29 -32.38 12.75
CA LYS A 83 -25.46 -31.55 12.39
C LYS A 83 -25.20 -30.05 12.46
N ALA A 84 -24.17 -29.61 13.18
CA ALA A 84 -23.79 -28.18 13.32
C ALA A 84 -22.70 -27.73 12.34
N GLY A 85 -22.22 -28.63 11.43
CA GLY A 85 -21.25 -28.31 10.40
C GLY A 85 -19.79 -28.67 10.67
N PRO A 86 -19.28 -28.70 11.91
CA PRO A 86 -17.90 -29.16 12.19
C PRO A 86 -17.71 -30.66 11.88
N LEU A 87 -16.46 -31.07 11.68
CA LEU A 87 -16.10 -32.49 11.57
C LEU A 87 -16.52 -33.26 12.84
N LYS A 88 -16.99 -34.49 12.65
CA LYS A 88 -17.30 -35.42 13.76
C LYS A 88 -16.07 -35.66 14.63
N PRO A 89 -16.25 -35.89 15.94
CA PRO A 89 -15.14 -36.24 16.83
C PRO A 89 -14.26 -37.37 16.28
N GLY A 90 -12.96 -37.25 16.41
CA GLY A 90 -11.96 -38.21 15.92
C GLY A 90 -11.68 -38.16 14.41
N ARG A 91 -12.36 -37.33 13.64
CA ARG A 91 -12.11 -37.20 12.18
C ARG A 91 -11.02 -36.17 11.87
N LYS A 92 -10.97 -35.06 12.61
CA LYS A 92 -9.99 -34.00 12.40
C LYS A 92 -8.60 -34.45 12.85
N LEU A 93 -7.60 -34.34 11.97
CA LEU A 93 -6.20 -34.40 12.40
C LEU A 93 -5.84 -33.12 13.17
N HIS A 94 -5.27 -33.32 14.36
CA HIS A 94 -4.76 -32.26 15.23
C HIS A 94 -3.22 -32.26 15.28
N ASP A 95 -2.62 -33.00 14.36
CA ASP A 95 -1.19 -33.13 14.25
C ASP A 95 -0.63 -31.96 13.43
N GLY A 96 0.30 -31.22 14.01
CA GLY A 96 0.95 -30.06 13.38
C GLY A 96 2.36 -29.92 13.92
N MET A 97 3.26 -29.40 13.08
CA MET A 97 4.62 -29.07 13.47
C MET A 97 4.71 -27.60 13.86
N ASP A 98 5.45 -27.30 14.92
CA ASP A 98 5.68 -25.93 15.38
C ASP A 98 6.46 -25.11 14.33
N ILE A 99 6.01 -23.89 14.09
CA ILE A 99 6.72 -22.91 13.26
C ILE A 99 7.70 -22.14 14.16
N ALA A 100 8.98 -22.30 13.91
CA ALA A 100 10.02 -21.62 14.67
C ALA A 100 10.04 -20.11 14.34
N ALA A 101 9.78 -19.29 15.33
CA ALA A 101 9.87 -17.83 15.25
C ALA A 101 10.27 -17.25 16.62
N PRO A 102 10.87 -16.06 16.66
CA PRO A 102 11.06 -15.34 17.93
C PRO A 102 9.72 -15.12 18.62
N ALA A 103 9.71 -15.20 19.95
CA ALA A 103 8.50 -14.99 20.74
C ALA A 103 7.87 -13.62 20.43
N GLY A 104 6.58 -13.60 20.10
CA GLY A 104 5.85 -12.38 19.77
C GLY A 104 6.22 -11.76 18.42
N TYR A 105 6.91 -12.49 17.54
CA TYR A 105 7.28 -11.96 16.23
C TYR A 105 6.04 -11.62 15.39
N VAL A 106 6.00 -10.39 14.92
CA VAL A 106 5.00 -9.89 13.95
C VAL A 106 5.73 -9.22 12.81
N GLY A 107 5.48 -9.66 11.58
CA GLY A 107 6.02 -9.02 10.38
C GLY A 107 5.38 -7.65 10.12
N GLY A 108 6.00 -6.84 9.24
CA GLY A 108 5.42 -5.56 8.82
C GLY A 108 6.24 -4.32 9.20
N ARG A 109 7.39 -4.47 9.87
CA ARG A 109 8.25 -3.33 10.18
C ARG A 109 8.70 -2.58 8.91
N PHE A 110 9.04 -3.32 7.83
CA PHE A 110 9.39 -2.67 6.57
C PHE A 110 8.23 -1.87 5.99
N ARG A 111 7.06 -2.48 5.95
CA ARG A 111 5.83 -1.82 5.46
C ARG A 111 5.45 -0.62 6.31
N GLY A 112 5.67 -0.68 7.63
CA GLY A 112 5.45 0.40 8.60
C GLY A 112 6.42 1.59 8.48
N ASN A 113 7.53 1.45 7.75
CA ASN A 113 8.59 2.45 7.66
C ASN A 113 8.58 3.27 6.36
N TRP A 114 7.49 3.30 5.62
CA TRP A 114 7.31 4.27 4.54
C TRP A 114 6.94 5.63 5.15
N MET A 115 7.89 6.58 5.06
CA MET A 115 7.75 7.96 5.53
C MET A 115 7.41 8.87 4.36
N PHE A 116 6.63 9.92 4.63
CA PHE A 116 6.29 10.96 3.66
C PHE A 116 6.73 12.32 4.19
N ASN A 117 7.37 13.12 3.35
CA ASN A 117 7.67 14.50 3.70
C ASN A 117 7.70 15.41 2.45
N ILE A 118 7.43 16.70 2.65
CA ILE A 118 7.49 17.73 1.61
C ILE A 118 8.80 18.51 1.81
N GLY A 119 9.48 18.84 0.71
CA GLY A 119 10.70 19.65 0.68
C GLY A 119 11.98 18.85 0.89
N THR A 120 12.05 17.96 1.87
CA THR A 120 13.25 17.16 2.16
C THR A 120 12.90 15.70 2.46
N PRO A 121 13.76 14.72 2.08
CA PRO A 121 13.51 13.33 2.43
C PRO A 121 13.58 13.12 3.95
N ASP A 122 12.62 12.33 4.47
CA ASP A 122 12.65 11.88 5.85
C ASP A 122 13.46 10.60 5.95
N SER A 123 14.58 10.66 6.67
CA SER A 123 15.48 9.51 6.90
C SER A 123 15.23 8.82 8.24
N THR A 124 14.19 9.17 8.97
CA THR A 124 13.87 8.54 10.24
C THR A 124 13.36 7.12 10.06
N THR A 125 13.49 6.32 11.09
CA THR A 125 12.93 4.96 11.15
C THR A 125 12.15 4.77 12.45
N THR A 126 11.19 3.85 12.41
CA THR A 126 10.38 3.50 13.58
C THR A 126 10.42 1.99 13.82
N GLU A 127 10.19 1.59 15.06
CA GLU A 127 9.95 0.19 15.43
C GLU A 127 8.49 -0.23 15.18
N GLU A 128 7.68 0.65 14.61
CA GLU A 128 6.28 0.37 14.35
C GLU A 128 6.10 -0.80 13.38
N VAL A 129 5.22 -1.71 13.76
CA VAL A 129 4.83 -2.87 12.96
C VAL A 129 3.47 -2.58 12.32
N ASP A 130 3.43 -2.64 11.00
CA ASP A 130 2.23 -2.36 10.20
C ASP A 130 2.07 -3.41 9.08
N PRO A 131 1.63 -4.64 9.40
CA PRO A 131 1.46 -5.70 8.41
C PRO A 131 0.46 -5.36 7.32
N SER A 132 -0.57 -4.58 7.65
CA SER A 132 -1.61 -4.14 6.71
C SER A 132 -1.19 -2.96 5.84
N GLY A 133 -0.24 -2.15 6.29
CA GLY A 133 0.16 -0.90 5.65
C GLY A 133 -0.78 0.28 5.90
N VAL A 134 -1.77 0.11 6.78
CA VAL A 134 -2.80 1.15 7.04
C VAL A 134 -2.19 2.39 7.66
N LYS A 135 -1.25 2.24 8.60
CA LYS A 135 -0.62 3.37 9.27
C LYS A 135 0.29 4.16 8.34
N SER A 136 1.10 3.45 7.56
CA SER A 136 1.95 4.06 6.54
C SER A 136 1.12 4.77 5.47
N MET A 137 0.01 4.15 5.06
CA MET A 137 -0.91 4.77 4.11
C MET A 137 -1.56 6.04 4.68
N ALA A 138 -2.01 6.00 5.93
CA ALA A 138 -2.58 7.17 6.61
C ALA A 138 -1.57 8.34 6.69
N ARG A 139 -0.29 8.04 6.90
CA ARG A 139 0.80 9.02 6.92
C ARG A 139 0.99 9.68 5.56
N ILE A 140 1.00 8.88 4.48
CA ILE A 140 1.11 9.39 3.10
C ILE A 140 -0.12 10.21 2.72
N VAL A 141 -1.31 9.73 2.98
CA VAL A 141 -2.57 10.46 2.70
C VAL A 141 -2.61 11.79 3.47
N GLY A 142 -2.27 11.77 4.76
CA GLY A 142 -2.21 12.98 5.58
C GLY A 142 -1.24 14.02 5.03
N GLY A 143 -0.06 13.59 4.62
CA GLY A 143 0.93 14.49 4.01
C GLY A 143 0.53 14.96 2.61
N ALA A 144 -0.12 14.13 1.81
CA ALA A 144 -0.58 14.49 0.47
C ALA A 144 -1.64 15.61 0.48
N ILE A 145 -2.43 15.74 1.55
CA ILE A 145 -3.41 16.82 1.70
C ILE A 145 -2.72 18.19 1.75
N GLU A 146 -1.56 18.27 2.38
CA GLU A 146 -0.78 19.50 2.53
C GLU A 146 0.01 19.88 1.26
N PHE A 147 0.17 18.94 0.31
CA PHE A 147 0.94 19.13 -0.91
C PHE A 147 0.24 20.11 -1.86
N LYS A 148 1.03 21.00 -2.45
CA LYS A 148 0.60 21.95 -3.49
C LYS A 148 1.35 21.72 -4.79
N ALA A 149 0.72 21.98 -5.90
CA ALA A 149 1.37 21.91 -7.21
C ALA A 149 2.60 22.85 -7.26
N GLY A 150 3.73 22.28 -7.60
CA GLY A 150 5.04 22.94 -7.57
C GLY A 150 5.92 22.55 -6.39
N ASP A 151 5.39 21.90 -5.36
CA ASP A 151 6.19 21.35 -4.28
C ASP A 151 6.94 20.08 -4.74
N THR A 152 7.97 19.73 -3.97
CA THR A 152 8.64 18.43 -4.09
C THR A 152 8.31 17.59 -2.87
N CYS A 153 7.87 16.35 -3.06
CA CYS A 153 7.66 15.43 -1.96
C CYS A 153 8.52 14.17 -2.09
N PHE A 154 8.70 13.50 -0.96
CA PHE A 154 9.51 12.31 -0.83
C PHE A 154 8.73 11.22 -0.11
N ILE A 155 8.74 9.99 -0.66
CA ILE A 155 8.29 8.78 0.00
C ILE A 155 9.54 7.93 0.22
N THR A 156 9.95 7.75 1.47
CA THR A 156 11.24 7.13 1.82
C THR A 156 11.05 5.94 2.75
N ASN A 157 11.99 5.00 2.67
CA ASN A 157 12.14 3.92 3.65
C ASN A 157 13.62 3.75 3.95
N SER A 158 14.04 4.20 5.13
CA SER A 158 15.45 4.31 5.52
C SER A 158 15.94 3.12 6.36
N LEU A 159 15.19 1.99 6.39
CA LEU A 159 15.68 0.79 7.04
C LEU A 159 16.92 0.24 6.34
N GLY A 160 17.93 -0.20 7.09
CA GLY A 160 19.21 -0.66 6.55
C GLY A 160 19.12 -1.81 5.54
N TYR A 161 18.01 -2.55 5.54
CA TYR A 161 17.74 -3.63 4.57
C TYR A 161 16.79 -3.23 3.44
N ALA A 162 16.43 -1.95 3.31
CA ALA A 162 15.54 -1.47 2.25
C ALA A 162 16.14 -1.70 0.85
N ILE A 163 17.43 -1.37 0.68
CA ILE A 163 18.15 -1.58 -0.58
C ILE A 163 18.22 -3.08 -0.96
N PRO A 164 18.66 -4.01 -0.09
CA PRO A 164 18.55 -5.44 -0.37
C PRO A 164 17.16 -5.88 -0.82
N LEU A 165 16.09 -5.46 -0.14
CA LEU A 165 14.72 -5.81 -0.51
C LEU A 165 14.33 -5.26 -1.90
N GLU A 166 14.74 -4.04 -2.23
CA GLU A 166 14.51 -3.45 -3.55
C GLU A 166 15.20 -4.25 -4.67
N PHE A 167 16.33 -4.88 -4.38
CA PHE A 167 17.08 -5.70 -5.33
C PHE A 167 16.79 -7.20 -5.24
N GLY A 168 15.60 -7.57 -4.75
CA GLY A 168 15.08 -8.93 -4.89
C GLY A 168 15.50 -9.91 -3.79
N HIS A 169 16.00 -9.44 -2.64
CA HIS A 169 16.31 -10.32 -1.50
C HIS A 169 15.04 -10.91 -0.83
N SER A 170 13.87 -10.58 -1.32
CA SER A 170 12.61 -11.19 -0.88
C SER A 170 11.85 -11.79 -2.05
N ASN A 171 11.44 -13.06 -1.91
CA ASN A 171 10.57 -13.73 -2.87
C ASN A 171 9.17 -13.06 -2.97
N GLN A 172 8.78 -12.24 -1.98
CA GLN A 172 7.54 -11.48 -2.00
C GLN A 172 7.64 -10.22 -2.88
N ALA A 173 8.86 -9.73 -3.16
CA ALA A 173 9.10 -8.54 -3.98
C ALA A 173 10.34 -8.73 -4.88
N PRO A 174 10.35 -9.74 -5.76
CA PRO A 174 11.53 -10.07 -6.58
C PRO A 174 11.91 -8.95 -7.56
N GLY A 175 10.95 -8.14 -7.98
CA GLY A 175 11.14 -6.98 -8.87
C GLY A 175 11.49 -5.67 -8.15
N GLY A 176 11.47 -5.69 -6.82
CA GLY A 176 11.52 -4.49 -6.01
C GLY A 176 10.17 -3.75 -5.94
N MET A 177 10.09 -2.73 -5.12
CA MET A 177 8.88 -1.93 -4.94
C MET A 177 8.97 -0.62 -5.73
N VAL A 178 10.10 0.08 -5.61
CA VAL A 178 10.32 1.37 -6.27
C VAL A 178 10.43 1.20 -7.79
N ARG A 179 11.25 0.26 -8.26
CA ARG A 179 11.41 0.00 -9.70
C ARG A 179 10.10 -0.36 -10.39
N VAL A 180 9.29 -1.21 -9.77
CA VAL A 180 7.97 -1.60 -10.32
C VAL A 180 7.01 -0.41 -10.32
N THR A 181 7.01 0.40 -9.25
CA THR A 181 6.16 1.60 -9.17
C THR A 181 6.58 2.63 -10.22
N VAL A 182 7.89 2.86 -10.41
CA VAL A 182 8.41 3.78 -11.44
C VAL A 182 8.04 3.30 -12.85
N ALA A 183 8.12 2.00 -13.12
CA ALA A 183 7.71 1.44 -14.42
C ALA A 183 6.21 1.68 -14.73
N ARG A 184 5.37 1.80 -13.70
CA ARG A 184 3.94 2.08 -13.81
C ARG A 184 3.57 3.55 -13.66
N PHE A 185 4.55 4.41 -13.39
CA PHE A 185 4.30 5.81 -13.01
C PHE A 185 3.49 6.58 -14.07
N GLN A 186 3.81 6.39 -15.35
CA GLN A 186 3.06 7.04 -16.43
C GLN A 186 1.58 6.64 -16.42
N GLN A 187 1.28 5.37 -16.16
CA GLN A 187 -0.10 4.90 -16.06
C GLN A 187 -0.81 5.55 -14.87
N ILE A 188 -0.16 5.61 -13.70
CA ILE A 188 -0.71 6.26 -12.50
C ILE A 188 -1.05 7.73 -12.80
N VAL A 189 -0.15 8.47 -13.46
CA VAL A 189 -0.37 9.86 -13.84
C VAL A 189 -1.57 10.02 -14.77
N LEU A 190 -1.66 9.20 -15.82
CA LEU A 190 -2.77 9.27 -16.77
C LEU A 190 -4.12 8.93 -16.15
N GLU A 191 -4.16 8.00 -15.22
CA GLU A 191 -5.37 7.63 -14.46
C GLU A 191 -5.80 8.77 -13.54
N ALA A 192 -4.88 9.36 -12.78
CA ALA A 192 -5.17 10.48 -11.90
C ALA A 192 -5.67 11.72 -12.66
N ILE A 193 -5.04 12.06 -13.80
CA ILE A 193 -5.52 13.16 -14.66
C ILE A 193 -6.94 12.88 -15.14
N ARG A 194 -7.22 11.66 -15.61
CA ARG A 194 -8.55 11.28 -16.11
C ARG A 194 -9.63 11.39 -15.04
N ASN A 195 -9.29 11.00 -13.81
CA ASN A 195 -10.23 11.01 -12.68
C ASN A 195 -10.55 12.43 -12.19
N ASN A 196 -9.66 13.39 -12.43
CA ASN A 196 -9.78 14.78 -11.94
C ASN A 196 -9.95 15.80 -13.08
N GLN A 197 -10.35 15.36 -14.28
CA GLN A 197 -10.68 16.30 -15.37
C GLN A 197 -11.94 17.11 -15.03
N ILE A 198 -11.90 18.40 -15.41
CA ILE A 198 -13.01 19.36 -15.27
C ILE A 198 -13.95 19.22 -16.46
#